data_1eed9cd614a108e9cd91663b9fb9b5e4
#
_entry.id   1eed9cd614a108e9cd91663b9fb9b5e4
#
_cell.length_a   1.000
_cell.length_b   1.000
_cell.length_c   1.000
_cell.angle_alpha   90.00
_cell.angle_beta   90.00
_cell.angle_gamma   90.00
#
_symmetry.space_group_name_H-M   'P 1'
#
loop_
_entity.id
_entity.type
_entity.pdbx_description
1 polymer ?
#
loop_
_entity_poly.entity_id
_entity_poly.type
_entity_poly.pdbx_seq_one_letter_code
_entity_poly.pdbx_strand_id
1 'polypeptide(L)'
;MYKRQDEANALYAQGYNIYSLFITISTAGIPSAISKLVAHYNGLNEYGVSQKLNRSALYMALASGVICGTVMMYIASWPIVYNGDTNLIPVLRSLAWAIFIIPLMAISRGIFQGYSMMAPSAISQFVEQLFRIIYMLGATYLIMKIQKGSWVSAVSQSTFAAFIGAIGACVVLCLAWLKYRGVMQGTGTIEQPVTEVSTTELILKIVYQSIPFIIIESGINLFQLIDQYSFKRMMPLVGHFTKYQIDVLYALFAFNANKLYMIIIALANALA
;
A
#
# COMPACT_ATOMS: atom_id res chain seq x y z
N MET A 1 -16.41 -6.24 -27.01
CA MET A 1 -15.69 -5.24 -26.19
C MET A 1 -15.95 -5.46 -24.69
N TYR A 2 -17.20 -5.58 -24.25
CA TYR A 2 -17.58 -5.80 -22.84
C TYR A 2 -16.97 -7.07 -22.20
N LYS A 3 -16.96 -8.19 -22.90
CA LYS A 3 -16.43 -9.46 -22.39
C LYS A 3 -15.00 -9.37 -21.83
N ARG A 4 -14.12 -8.66 -22.53
CA ARG A 4 -12.72 -8.45 -22.09
C ARG A 4 -12.60 -7.50 -20.90
N GLN A 5 -13.56 -6.61 -20.72
CA GLN A 5 -13.57 -5.68 -19.59
C GLN A 5 -13.85 -6.41 -18.28
N ASP A 6 -14.81 -7.35 -18.29
CA ASP A 6 -15.13 -8.12 -17.08
C ASP A 6 -13.99 -9.04 -16.66
N GLU A 7 -13.34 -9.72 -17.63
CA GLU A 7 -12.14 -10.52 -17.39
C GLU A 7 -10.98 -9.66 -16.83
N ALA A 8 -10.79 -8.45 -17.36
CA ALA A 8 -9.76 -7.52 -16.88
C ALA A 8 -10.04 -7.02 -15.46
N ASN A 9 -11.31 -6.73 -15.13
CA ASN A 9 -11.72 -6.33 -13.79
C ASN A 9 -11.54 -7.47 -12.77
N ALA A 10 -11.87 -8.71 -13.16
CA ALA A 10 -11.65 -9.88 -12.32
C ALA A 10 -10.16 -10.10 -12.04
N LEU A 11 -9.32 -10.01 -13.08
CA LEU A 11 -7.87 -10.16 -12.95
C LEU A 11 -7.25 -9.07 -12.06
N TYR A 12 -7.70 -7.83 -12.24
CA TYR A 12 -7.29 -6.70 -11.40
C TYR A 12 -7.67 -6.93 -9.94
N ALA A 13 -8.94 -7.32 -9.66
CA ALA A 13 -9.42 -7.55 -8.30
C ALA A 13 -8.64 -8.66 -7.60
N GLN A 14 -8.35 -9.76 -8.29
CA GLN A 14 -7.57 -10.87 -7.75
C GLN A 14 -6.15 -10.46 -7.39
N GLY A 15 -5.47 -9.74 -8.28
CA GLY A 15 -4.13 -9.23 -8.02
C GLY A 15 -4.12 -8.24 -6.86
N TYR A 16 -5.12 -7.37 -6.81
CA TYR A 16 -5.24 -6.34 -5.79
C TYR A 16 -5.50 -6.91 -4.38
N ASN A 17 -6.28 -7.98 -4.24
CA ASN A 17 -6.52 -8.63 -2.95
C ASN A 17 -5.24 -9.22 -2.35
N ILE A 18 -4.43 -9.90 -3.16
CA ILE A 18 -3.14 -10.44 -2.71
C ILE A 18 -2.19 -9.30 -2.33
N TYR A 19 -2.11 -8.28 -3.18
CA TYR A 19 -1.29 -7.10 -2.96
C TYR A 19 -1.70 -6.33 -1.69
N SER A 20 -3.01 -6.17 -1.43
CA SER A 20 -3.50 -5.46 -0.24
C SER A 20 -3.08 -6.15 1.05
N LEU A 21 -3.05 -7.48 1.09
CA LEU A 21 -2.52 -8.22 2.23
C LEU A 21 -1.04 -7.90 2.48
N PHE A 22 -0.21 -7.92 1.42
CA PHE A 22 1.21 -7.61 1.55
C PHE A 22 1.46 -6.16 1.98
N ILE A 23 0.72 -5.20 1.44
CA ILE A 23 0.78 -3.81 1.89
C ILE A 23 0.39 -3.71 3.36
N THR A 24 -0.72 -4.31 3.77
CA THR A 24 -1.16 -4.28 5.15
C THR A 24 -0.09 -4.83 6.09
N ILE A 25 0.49 -5.98 5.78
CA ILE A 25 1.58 -6.54 6.60
C ILE A 25 2.80 -5.60 6.66
N SER A 26 3.11 -4.91 5.56
CA SER A 26 4.31 -4.06 5.47
C SER A 26 4.10 -2.64 6.03
N THR A 27 2.85 -2.17 6.15
CA THR A 27 2.57 -0.76 6.51
C THR A 27 1.51 -0.57 7.58
N ALA A 28 0.68 -1.58 7.90
CA ALA A 28 -0.46 -1.40 8.79
C ALA A 28 -0.05 -0.92 10.20
N GLY A 29 -0.69 0.15 10.64
CA GLY A 29 -0.48 0.73 11.96
C GLY A 29 0.89 1.36 12.22
N ILE A 30 1.91 1.08 11.39
CA ILE A 30 3.26 1.62 11.60
C ILE A 30 3.29 3.15 11.47
N PRO A 31 2.69 3.79 10.45
CA PRO A 31 2.64 5.24 10.35
C PRO A 31 1.95 5.91 11.54
N SER A 32 0.84 5.33 12.01
CA SER A 32 0.10 5.82 13.18
C SER A 32 0.89 5.68 14.47
N ALA A 33 1.57 4.56 14.66
CA ALA A 33 2.45 4.33 15.82
C ALA A 33 3.62 5.33 15.82
N ILE A 34 4.24 5.55 14.67
CA ILE A 34 5.34 6.51 14.52
C ILE A 34 4.85 7.93 14.77
N SER A 35 3.72 8.33 14.17
CA SER A 35 3.13 9.66 14.40
C SER A 35 2.89 9.91 15.88
N LYS A 36 2.32 8.94 16.61
CA LYS A 36 2.09 9.03 18.04
C LYS A 36 3.38 9.14 18.85
N LEU A 37 4.39 8.32 18.54
CA LEU A 37 5.68 8.34 19.25
C LEU A 37 6.45 9.63 18.97
N VAL A 38 6.49 10.10 17.72
CA VAL A 38 7.13 11.37 17.36
C VAL A 38 6.46 12.53 18.09
N ALA A 39 5.12 12.60 18.10
CA ALA A 39 4.39 13.62 18.84
C ALA A 39 4.67 13.56 20.34
N HIS A 40 4.77 12.35 20.92
CA HIS A 40 5.08 12.15 22.32
C HIS A 40 6.47 12.70 22.69
N TYR A 41 7.52 12.27 21.97
CA TYR A 41 8.89 12.72 22.26
C TYR A 41 9.10 14.21 21.96
N ASN A 42 8.44 14.75 20.93
CA ASN A 42 8.46 16.19 20.67
C ASN A 42 7.74 16.99 21.77
N GLY A 43 6.64 16.46 22.32
CA GLY A 43 5.93 17.07 23.46
C GLY A 43 6.75 17.10 24.74
N LEU A 44 7.70 16.15 24.89
CA LEU A 44 8.67 16.14 25.99
C LEU A 44 9.93 16.96 25.70
N ASN A 45 10.02 17.64 24.55
CA ASN A 45 11.21 18.34 24.04
C ASN A 45 12.43 17.42 23.79
N GLU A 46 12.24 16.10 23.71
CA GLU A 46 13.27 15.11 23.43
C GLU A 46 13.51 14.94 21.90
N TYR A 47 13.91 16.01 21.24
CA TYR A 47 14.09 16.04 19.78
C TYR A 47 15.17 15.05 19.28
N GLY A 48 16.20 14.79 20.08
CA GLY A 48 17.25 13.81 19.77
C GLY A 48 16.70 12.39 19.66
N VAL A 49 15.81 11.98 20.59
CA VAL A 49 15.13 10.68 20.57
C VAL A 49 14.19 10.60 19.38
N SER A 50 13.44 11.68 19.09
CA SER A 50 12.56 11.77 17.94
C SER A 50 13.32 11.59 16.61
N GLN A 51 14.50 12.21 16.45
CA GLN A 51 15.34 12.01 15.26
C GLN A 51 15.85 10.57 15.13
N LYS A 52 16.27 9.95 16.23
CA LYS A 52 16.70 8.56 16.27
C LYS A 52 15.55 7.62 15.91
N LEU A 53 14.34 7.92 16.42
CA LEU A 53 13.10 7.23 16.07
C LEU A 53 12.82 7.31 14.56
N ASN A 54 12.89 8.52 13.97
CA ASN A 54 12.65 8.74 12.55
C ASN A 54 13.61 7.93 11.67
N ARG A 55 14.91 7.89 12.02
CA ARG A 55 15.90 7.08 11.29
C ARG A 55 15.59 5.58 11.41
N SER A 56 15.31 5.11 12.62
CA SER A 56 14.96 3.71 12.86
C SER A 56 13.72 3.29 12.10
N ALA A 57 12.69 4.16 12.06
CA ALA A 57 11.47 3.94 11.32
C ALA A 57 11.70 3.85 9.81
N LEU A 58 12.54 4.71 9.24
CA LEU A 58 12.89 4.67 7.82
C LEU A 58 13.68 3.40 7.46
N TYR A 59 14.61 2.95 8.29
CA TYR A 59 15.28 1.65 8.08
C TYR A 59 14.31 0.48 8.14
N MET A 60 13.36 0.51 9.09
CA MET A 60 12.30 -0.49 9.20
C MET A 60 11.42 -0.51 7.94
N ALA A 61 11.07 0.67 7.40
CA ALA A 61 10.33 0.80 6.15
C ALA A 61 11.05 0.18 4.96
N LEU A 62 12.33 0.47 4.81
CA LEU A 62 13.15 -0.11 3.75
C LEU A 62 13.25 -1.63 3.88
N ALA A 63 13.52 -2.14 5.10
CA ALA A 63 13.61 -3.56 5.34
C ALA A 63 12.27 -4.27 5.06
N SER A 64 11.14 -3.76 5.57
CA SER A 64 9.82 -4.34 5.33
C SER A 64 9.44 -4.30 3.85
N GLY A 65 9.69 -3.19 3.15
CA GLY A 65 9.45 -3.06 1.72
C GLY A 65 10.25 -4.06 0.89
N VAL A 66 11.55 -4.20 1.17
CA VAL A 66 12.42 -5.17 0.48
C VAL A 66 11.98 -6.60 0.77
N ILE A 67 11.71 -6.95 2.02
CA ILE A 67 11.28 -8.30 2.40
C ILE A 67 9.93 -8.64 1.74
N CYS A 68 8.91 -7.81 1.94
CA CYS A 68 7.57 -8.06 1.40
C CYS A 68 7.55 -8.01 -0.14
N GLY A 69 8.28 -7.07 -0.76
CA GLY A 69 8.38 -6.96 -2.22
C GLY A 69 9.07 -8.18 -2.84
N THR A 70 10.18 -8.64 -2.28
CA THR A 70 10.87 -9.86 -2.77
C THR A 70 10.07 -11.11 -2.55
N VAL A 71 9.42 -11.27 -1.39
CA VAL A 71 8.53 -12.41 -1.12
C VAL A 71 7.38 -12.42 -2.14
N MET A 72 6.71 -11.28 -2.39
CA MET A 72 5.64 -11.20 -3.37
C MET A 72 6.13 -11.52 -4.79
N MET A 73 7.31 -11.02 -5.20
CA MET A 73 7.91 -11.35 -6.50
C MET A 73 8.12 -12.85 -6.66
N TYR A 74 8.61 -13.51 -5.61
CA TYR A 74 8.91 -14.94 -5.62
C TYR A 74 7.64 -15.78 -5.67
N ILE A 75 6.68 -15.51 -4.78
CA ILE A 75 5.44 -16.31 -4.69
C ILE A 75 4.47 -16.05 -5.84
N ALA A 76 4.60 -14.93 -6.58
CA ALA A 76 3.78 -14.63 -7.75
C ALA A 76 3.77 -15.77 -8.80
N SER A 77 4.83 -16.57 -8.83
CA SER A 77 4.98 -17.71 -9.76
C SER A 77 4.50 -19.05 -9.18
N TRP A 78 4.00 -19.08 -7.94
CA TRP A 78 3.55 -20.31 -7.30
C TRP A 78 2.14 -20.70 -7.77
N PRO A 79 1.90 -22.00 -8.11
CA PRO A 79 0.61 -22.48 -8.59
C PRO A 79 -0.56 -22.17 -7.66
N ILE A 80 -0.34 -22.20 -6.36
CA ILE A 80 -1.34 -21.90 -5.34
C ILE A 80 -1.78 -20.41 -5.43
N VAL A 81 -0.86 -19.51 -5.74
CA VAL A 81 -1.11 -18.05 -5.74
C VAL A 81 -1.86 -17.61 -6.99
N TYR A 82 -1.43 -18.06 -8.18
CA TYR A 82 -2.15 -17.71 -9.41
C TYR A 82 -3.36 -18.60 -9.70
N ASN A 83 -3.60 -19.65 -8.90
CA ASN A 83 -4.80 -20.51 -8.93
C ASN A 83 -5.20 -20.94 -10.36
N GLY A 84 -4.23 -21.38 -11.17
CA GLY A 84 -4.42 -21.81 -12.55
C GLY A 84 -4.60 -20.70 -13.60
N ASP A 85 -4.58 -19.41 -13.20
CA ASP A 85 -4.62 -18.28 -14.12
C ASP A 85 -3.25 -17.62 -14.27
N THR A 86 -2.47 -18.07 -15.22
CA THR A 86 -1.11 -17.57 -15.50
C THR A 86 -1.08 -16.07 -15.85
N ASN A 87 -2.22 -15.48 -16.27
CA ASN A 87 -2.32 -14.05 -16.54
C ASN A 87 -2.16 -13.21 -15.27
N LEU A 88 -2.36 -13.81 -14.08
CA LEU A 88 -2.18 -13.12 -12.80
C LEU A 88 -0.70 -12.86 -12.47
N ILE A 89 0.22 -13.66 -12.99
CA ILE A 89 1.66 -13.54 -12.69
C ILE A 89 2.22 -12.17 -13.06
N PRO A 90 2.05 -11.62 -14.27
CA PRO A 90 2.56 -10.29 -14.63
C PRO A 90 1.90 -9.18 -13.80
N VAL A 91 0.64 -9.34 -13.41
CA VAL A 91 -0.07 -8.36 -12.56
C VAL A 91 0.52 -8.35 -11.15
N LEU A 92 0.75 -9.50 -10.52
CA LEU A 92 1.38 -9.60 -9.21
C LEU A 92 2.80 -9.04 -9.20
N ARG A 93 3.59 -9.35 -10.24
CA ARG A 93 4.95 -8.82 -10.38
C ARG A 93 4.97 -7.29 -10.54
N SER A 94 4.01 -6.72 -11.27
CA SER A 94 3.90 -5.26 -11.41
C SER A 94 3.53 -4.59 -10.08
N LEU A 95 2.65 -5.20 -9.30
CA LEU A 95 2.26 -4.72 -7.97
C LEU A 95 3.40 -4.87 -6.93
N ALA A 96 4.22 -5.91 -7.05
CA ALA A 96 5.36 -6.12 -6.16
C ALA A 96 6.34 -4.93 -6.19
N TRP A 97 6.54 -4.28 -7.34
CA TRP A 97 7.36 -3.06 -7.43
C TRP A 97 6.85 -1.94 -6.54
N ALA A 98 5.54 -1.79 -6.42
CA ALA A 98 4.95 -0.78 -5.55
C ALA A 98 5.25 -1.05 -4.05
N ILE A 99 5.28 -2.32 -3.64
CA ILE A 99 5.56 -2.71 -2.25
C ILE A 99 6.97 -2.30 -1.80
N PHE A 100 7.95 -2.24 -2.69
CA PHE A 100 9.30 -1.79 -2.33
C PHE A 100 9.33 -0.33 -1.84
N ILE A 101 8.42 0.52 -2.34
CA ILE A 101 8.45 1.97 -2.06
C ILE A 101 7.34 2.41 -1.08
N ILE A 102 6.18 1.77 -1.10
CA ILE A 102 5.02 2.20 -0.31
C ILE A 102 5.30 2.26 1.19
N PRO A 103 6.00 1.31 1.83
CA PRO A 103 6.30 1.44 3.25
C PRO A 103 7.11 2.68 3.59
N LEU A 104 8.11 3.01 2.76
CA LEU A 104 8.94 4.21 2.94
C LEU A 104 8.08 5.49 2.85
N MET A 105 7.20 5.56 1.86
CA MET A 105 6.26 6.66 1.68
C MET A 105 5.30 6.77 2.87
N ALA A 106 4.70 5.66 3.31
CA ALA A 106 3.73 5.62 4.40
C ALA A 106 4.33 6.08 5.73
N ILE A 107 5.54 5.58 6.06
CA ILE A 107 6.27 5.96 7.27
C ILE A 107 6.69 7.44 7.22
N SER A 108 7.16 7.92 6.08
CA SER A 108 7.48 9.34 5.92
C SER A 108 6.27 10.25 6.19
N ARG A 109 5.06 9.86 5.74
CA ARG A 109 3.81 10.56 6.09
C ARG A 109 3.54 10.54 7.59
N GLY A 110 3.69 9.38 8.23
CA GLY A 110 3.54 9.25 9.68
C GLY A 110 4.48 10.16 10.46
N ILE A 111 5.73 10.30 10.02
CA ILE A 111 6.69 11.23 10.62
C ILE A 111 6.18 12.68 10.52
N PHE A 112 5.79 13.16 9.34
CA PHE A 112 5.25 14.52 9.18
C PHE A 112 4.00 14.77 10.03
N GLN A 113 3.09 13.79 10.10
CA GLN A 113 1.91 13.85 10.96
C GLN A 113 2.29 13.97 12.45
N GLY A 114 3.33 13.24 12.88
CA GLY A 114 3.86 13.32 14.25
C GLY A 114 4.43 14.69 14.62
N TYR A 115 4.91 15.45 13.64
CA TYR A 115 5.28 16.85 13.81
C TYR A 115 4.10 17.82 13.64
N SER A 116 2.86 17.33 13.60
CA SER A 116 1.65 18.13 13.30
C SER A 116 1.67 18.82 11.94
N MET A 117 2.50 18.34 11.01
CA MET A 117 2.63 18.86 9.65
C MET A 117 1.78 18.02 8.70
N MET A 118 0.46 18.35 8.59
CA MET A 118 -0.46 17.58 7.74
C MET A 118 -0.33 17.89 6.26
N ALA A 119 0.09 19.11 5.89
CA ALA A 119 0.17 19.57 4.50
C ALA A 119 1.09 18.70 3.61
N PRO A 120 2.34 18.34 4.00
CA PRO A 120 3.17 17.44 3.20
C PRO A 120 2.54 16.08 2.96
N SER A 121 1.88 15.53 3.97
CA SER A 121 1.16 14.25 3.87
C SER A 121 0.02 14.34 2.86
N ALA A 122 -0.85 15.36 2.96
CA ALA A 122 -1.97 15.56 2.05
C ALA A 122 -1.53 15.82 0.60
N ILE A 123 -0.53 16.68 0.39
CA ILE A 123 0.01 16.98 -0.94
C ILE A 123 0.61 15.71 -1.57
N SER A 124 1.36 14.93 -0.79
CA SER A 124 1.93 13.68 -1.28
C SER A 124 0.87 12.67 -1.72
N GLN A 125 -0.27 12.59 -1.00
CA GLN A 125 -1.40 11.73 -1.38
C GLN A 125 -2.06 12.21 -2.68
N PHE A 126 -2.26 13.51 -2.82
CA PHE A 126 -2.81 14.08 -4.04
C PHE A 126 -1.92 13.81 -5.26
N VAL A 127 -0.62 14.07 -5.13
CA VAL A 127 0.36 13.82 -6.21
C VAL A 127 0.45 12.33 -6.54
N GLU A 128 0.44 11.45 -5.54
CA GLU A 128 0.39 9.99 -5.76
C GLU A 128 -0.79 9.60 -6.66
N GLN A 129 -2.00 10.05 -6.33
CA GLN A 129 -3.20 9.72 -7.10
C GLN A 129 -3.16 10.32 -8.49
N LEU A 130 -2.68 11.57 -8.63
CA LEU A 130 -2.55 12.24 -9.92
C LEU A 130 -1.60 11.45 -10.85
N PHE A 131 -0.40 11.11 -10.39
CA PHE A 131 0.57 10.33 -11.18
C PHE A 131 0.05 8.93 -11.49
N ARG A 132 -0.62 8.27 -10.54
CA ARG A 132 -1.24 6.97 -10.75
C ARG A 132 -2.29 7.02 -11.86
N ILE A 133 -3.20 8.00 -11.85
CA ILE A 133 -4.26 8.15 -12.85
C ILE A 133 -3.68 8.48 -14.22
N ILE A 134 -2.78 9.45 -14.31
CA ILE A 134 -2.15 9.86 -15.58
C ILE A 134 -1.43 8.68 -16.22
N TYR A 135 -0.61 7.97 -15.44
CA TYR A 135 0.13 6.81 -15.95
C TYR A 135 -0.82 5.67 -16.36
N MET A 136 -1.80 5.33 -15.51
CA MET A 136 -2.76 4.26 -15.78
C MET A 136 -3.51 4.50 -17.09
N LEU A 137 -4.05 5.70 -17.28
CA LEU A 137 -4.80 6.06 -18.50
C LEU A 137 -3.87 6.09 -19.71
N GLY A 138 -2.71 6.73 -19.60
CA GLY A 138 -1.74 6.84 -20.68
C GLY A 138 -1.21 5.47 -21.13
N ALA A 139 -0.75 4.64 -20.20
CA ALA A 139 -0.20 3.32 -20.50
C ALA A 139 -1.28 2.40 -21.09
N THR A 140 -2.50 2.39 -20.54
CA THR A 140 -3.59 1.58 -21.05
C THR A 140 -3.99 2.02 -22.46
N TYR A 141 -4.08 3.34 -22.72
CA TYR A 141 -4.38 3.87 -24.05
C TYR A 141 -3.30 3.49 -25.08
N LEU A 142 -2.02 3.67 -24.72
CA LEU A 142 -0.89 3.31 -25.60
C LEU A 142 -0.91 1.82 -25.96
N ILE A 143 -1.09 0.93 -24.98
CA ILE A 143 -1.10 -0.52 -25.22
C ILE A 143 -2.30 -0.94 -26.04
N MET A 144 -3.51 -0.48 -25.69
CA MET A 144 -4.73 -0.95 -26.32
C MET A 144 -4.99 -0.33 -27.68
N LYS A 145 -4.70 0.97 -27.87
CA LYS A 145 -5.01 1.71 -29.10
C LYS A 145 -3.84 1.77 -30.07
N ILE A 146 -2.63 2.03 -29.59
CA ILE A 146 -1.46 2.26 -30.47
C ILE A 146 -0.74 0.95 -30.75
N GLN A 147 -0.36 0.21 -29.71
CA GLN A 147 0.41 -1.03 -29.85
C GLN A 147 -0.46 -2.24 -30.21
N LYS A 148 -1.81 -2.15 -30.04
CA LYS A 148 -2.76 -3.27 -30.18
C LYS A 148 -2.30 -4.51 -29.38
N GLY A 149 -1.70 -4.26 -28.22
CA GLY A 149 -1.15 -5.28 -27.32
C GLY A 149 -2.22 -6.09 -26.61
N SER A 150 -1.78 -7.00 -25.73
CA SER A 150 -2.70 -7.85 -24.99
C SER A 150 -3.40 -7.06 -23.87
N TRP A 151 -4.66 -7.42 -23.59
CA TRP A 151 -5.40 -6.82 -22.47
C TRP A 151 -4.76 -7.13 -21.11
N VAL A 152 -4.06 -8.28 -20.97
CA VAL A 152 -3.30 -8.64 -19.76
C VAL A 152 -2.15 -7.67 -19.52
N SER A 153 -1.42 -7.28 -20.59
CA SER A 153 -0.37 -6.26 -20.49
C SER A 153 -0.94 -4.90 -20.07
N ALA A 154 -2.14 -4.55 -20.56
CA ALA A 154 -2.80 -3.31 -20.17
C ALA A 154 -3.18 -3.32 -18.68
N VAL A 155 -3.70 -4.44 -18.14
CA VAL A 155 -3.98 -4.60 -16.72
C VAL A 155 -2.70 -4.56 -15.89
N SER A 156 -1.64 -5.25 -16.31
CA SER A 156 -0.35 -5.23 -15.62
C SER A 156 0.25 -3.83 -15.54
N GLN A 157 0.18 -3.05 -16.63
CA GLN A 157 0.66 -1.66 -16.62
C GLN A 157 -0.26 -0.73 -15.82
N SER A 158 -1.57 -0.99 -15.81
CA SER A 158 -2.49 -0.22 -14.95
C SER A 158 -2.21 -0.43 -13.46
N THR A 159 -1.79 -1.63 -13.06
CA THR A 159 -1.39 -1.91 -11.67
C THR A 159 0.01 -1.38 -11.36
N PHE A 160 0.93 -1.34 -12.33
CA PHE A 160 2.23 -0.71 -12.19
C PHE A 160 2.14 0.80 -11.93
N ALA A 161 1.02 1.43 -12.28
CA ALA A 161 0.73 2.84 -11.95
C ALA A 161 0.85 3.13 -10.44
N ALA A 162 0.63 2.14 -9.57
CA ALA A 162 0.82 2.28 -8.12
C ALA A 162 2.28 2.59 -7.76
N PHE A 163 3.24 1.96 -8.44
CA PHE A 163 4.66 2.23 -8.27
C PHE A 163 5.04 3.65 -8.72
N ILE A 164 4.53 4.08 -9.88
CA ILE A 164 4.78 5.43 -10.41
C ILE A 164 4.18 6.49 -9.48
N GLY A 165 2.96 6.27 -8.99
CA GLY A 165 2.34 7.15 -7.99
C GLY A 165 3.16 7.25 -6.70
N ALA A 166 3.66 6.12 -6.20
CA ALA A 166 4.49 6.08 -5.00
C ALA A 166 5.81 6.85 -5.18
N ILE A 167 6.45 6.75 -6.35
CA ILE A 167 7.64 7.57 -6.68
C ILE A 167 7.30 9.07 -6.62
N GLY A 168 6.21 9.49 -7.27
CA GLY A 168 5.77 10.89 -7.23
C GLY A 168 5.55 11.40 -5.81
N ALA A 169 4.90 10.60 -4.97
CA ALA A 169 4.71 10.94 -3.56
C ALA A 169 6.03 11.02 -2.78
N CYS A 170 6.96 10.08 -3.00
CA CYS A 170 8.28 10.10 -2.37
C CYS A 170 9.07 11.36 -2.73
N VAL A 171 9.00 11.82 -3.97
CA VAL A 171 9.64 13.08 -4.39
C VAL A 171 9.08 14.26 -3.59
N VAL A 172 7.74 14.36 -3.46
CA VAL A 172 7.10 15.43 -2.66
C VAL A 172 7.54 15.37 -1.21
N LEU A 173 7.54 14.17 -0.60
CA LEU A 173 7.96 13.99 0.80
C LEU A 173 9.44 14.32 1.01
N CYS A 174 10.31 13.97 0.04
CA CYS A 174 11.72 14.30 0.07
C CYS A 174 11.94 15.83 0.00
N LEU A 175 11.24 16.53 -0.89
CA LEU A 175 11.29 17.99 -0.98
C LEU A 175 10.76 18.65 0.30
N ALA A 176 9.68 18.11 0.86
CA ALA A 176 9.16 18.58 2.14
C ALA A 176 10.17 18.35 3.28
N TRP A 177 10.84 17.20 3.30
CA TRP A 177 11.90 16.93 4.28
C TRP A 177 13.04 17.95 4.20
N LEU A 178 13.52 18.25 3.01
CA LEU A 178 14.57 19.25 2.81
C LEU A 178 14.13 20.64 3.27
N LYS A 179 12.87 21.00 3.01
CA LYS A 179 12.31 22.31 3.41
C LYS A 179 12.14 22.43 4.93
N TYR A 180 11.64 21.37 5.58
CA TYR A 180 11.25 21.45 7.00
C TYR A 180 12.28 20.84 7.95
N ARG A 181 13.42 20.34 7.46
CA ARG A 181 14.45 19.70 8.29
C ARG A 181 14.90 20.56 9.47
N GLY A 182 15.00 21.89 9.30
CA GLY A 182 15.39 22.80 10.37
C GLY A 182 14.39 22.82 11.52
N VAL A 183 13.09 22.83 11.20
CA VAL A 183 12.02 22.78 12.21
C VAL A 183 11.99 21.42 12.91
N MET A 184 12.20 20.32 12.15
CA MET A 184 12.21 18.96 12.69
C MET A 184 13.45 18.67 13.57
N GLN A 185 14.52 19.43 13.42
CA GLN A 185 15.74 19.32 14.25
C GLN A 185 15.66 20.07 15.57
N GLY A 186 14.61 20.88 15.77
CA GLY A 186 14.49 21.76 16.93
C GLY A 186 15.49 22.92 16.85
N THR A 187 15.02 24.14 16.66
CA THR A 187 15.86 25.34 16.67
C THR A 187 16.18 25.79 18.11
N GLY A 188 16.54 24.90 18.98
CA GLY A 188 16.71 25.26 20.37
C GLY A 188 17.83 24.52 21.06
N THR A 189 18.93 25.18 21.23
CA THR A 189 19.90 25.13 22.33
C THR A 189 19.30 24.81 23.71
N ILE A 190 18.84 23.60 23.90
CA ILE A 190 18.79 22.97 25.21
C ILE A 190 19.42 21.60 25.04
N GLU A 191 20.70 21.48 25.37
CA GLU A 191 21.35 20.24 25.70
C GLU A 191 20.63 19.67 26.94
N GLN A 192 19.47 19.05 26.71
CA GLN A 192 18.92 18.18 27.74
C GLN A 192 19.63 16.83 27.64
N PRO A 193 19.92 16.18 28.78
CA PRO A 193 20.56 14.88 28.78
C PRO A 193 19.71 13.95 27.92
N VAL A 194 20.29 13.53 26.81
CA VAL A 194 19.66 12.55 25.91
C VAL A 194 19.46 11.30 26.75
N THR A 195 18.21 11.03 27.13
CA THR A 195 17.86 9.71 27.65
C THR A 195 18.37 8.72 26.62
N GLU A 196 19.37 7.89 26.97
CA GLU A 196 20.00 6.95 26.04
C GLU A 196 19.01 5.82 25.71
N VAL A 197 17.96 6.14 24.95
CA VAL A 197 17.02 5.15 24.48
C VAL A 197 17.68 4.36 23.36
N SER A 198 17.79 3.05 23.54
CA SER A 198 18.37 2.16 22.53
C SER A 198 17.53 2.14 21.25
N THR A 199 18.20 2.07 20.09
CA THR A 199 17.52 1.91 18.79
C THR A 199 16.60 0.69 18.78
N THR A 200 17.01 -0.42 19.40
CA THR A 200 16.23 -1.65 19.51
C THR A 200 14.95 -1.42 20.33
N GLU A 201 15.03 -0.65 21.40
CA GLU A 201 13.86 -0.31 22.22
C GLU A 201 12.85 0.53 21.44
N LEU A 202 13.31 1.49 20.64
CA LEU A 202 12.44 2.30 19.77
C LEU A 202 11.76 1.44 18.72
N ILE A 203 12.47 0.52 18.06
CA ILE A 203 11.89 -0.41 17.10
C ILE A 203 10.84 -1.31 17.77
N LEU A 204 11.15 -1.86 18.96
CA LEU A 204 10.19 -2.67 19.71
C LEU A 204 8.92 -1.89 20.08
N LYS A 205 9.06 -0.64 20.50
CA LYS A 205 7.90 0.24 20.79
C LYS A 205 7.04 0.46 19.55
N ILE A 206 7.65 0.72 18.36
CA ILE A 206 6.92 0.85 17.10
C ILE A 206 6.16 -0.44 16.78
N VAL A 207 6.85 -1.58 16.80
CA VAL A 207 6.25 -2.89 16.47
C VAL A 207 5.11 -3.20 17.44
N TYR A 208 5.33 -3.07 18.74
CA TYR A 208 4.31 -3.37 19.75
C TYR A 208 3.05 -2.51 19.57
N GLN A 209 3.22 -1.22 19.29
CA GLN A 209 2.07 -0.33 19.06
C GLN A 209 1.37 -0.60 17.72
N SER A 210 2.06 -1.18 16.74
CA SER A 210 1.48 -1.50 15.42
C SER A 210 0.71 -2.82 15.41
N ILE A 211 1.01 -3.77 16.30
CA ILE A 211 0.40 -5.13 16.33
C ILE A 211 -1.13 -5.10 16.29
N PRO A 212 -1.85 -4.34 17.13
CA PRO A 212 -3.31 -4.33 17.12
C PRO A 212 -3.87 -3.89 15.75
N PHE A 213 -3.26 -2.89 15.14
CA PHE A 213 -3.68 -2.39 13.82
C PHE A 213 -3.41 -3.42 12.72
N ILE A 214 -2.23 -4.07 12.76
CA ILE A 214 -1.87 -5.14 11.81
C ILE A 214 -2.90 -6.28 11.88
N ILE A 215 -3.29 -6.71 13.07
CA ILE A 215 -4.25 -7.80 13.26
C ILE A 215 -5.61 -7.42 12.69
N ILE A 216 -6.11 -6.23 13.00
CA ILE A 216 -7.44 -5.77 12.55
C ILE A 216 -7.47 -5.62 11.02
N GLU A 217 -6.52 -4.90 10.44
CA GLU A 217 -6.48 -4.64 9.00
C GLU A 217 -6.15 -5.89 8.20
N SER A 218 -5.25 -6.77 8.69
CA SER A 218 -4.95 -8.05 8.04
C SER A 218 -6.15 -8.98 8.05
N GLY A 219 -6.98 -8.94 9.10
CA GLY A 219 -8.21 -9.74 9.18
C GLY A 219 -9.13 -9.47 7.98
N ILE A 220 -9.39 -8.21 7.66
CA ILE A 220 -10.23 -7.82 6.52
C ILE A 220 -9.65 -8.36 5.20
N ASN A 221 -8.34 -8.20 4.98
CA ASN A 221 -7.67 -8.67 3.77
C ASN A 221 -7.65 -10.21 3.68
N LEU A 222 -7.51 -10.91 4.81
CA LEU A 222 -7.59 -12.37 4.86
C LEU A 222 -8.98 -12.87 4.47
N PHE A 223 -10.06 -12.24 4.96
CA PHE A 223 -11.41 -12.59 4.53
C PHE A 223 -11.60 -12.40 3.03
N GLN A 224 -11.11 -11.31 2.45
CA GLN A 224 -11.18 -11.09 0.99
C GLN A 224 -10.43 -12.16 0.21
N LEU A 225 -9.29 -12.65 0.72
CA LEU A 225 -8.56 -13.76 0.09
C LEU A 225 -9.32 -15.09 0.22
N ILE A 226 -9.87 -15.39 1.40
CA ILE A 226 -10.68 -16.59 1.61
C ILE A 226 -11.88 -16.58 0.65
N ASP A 227 -12.57 -15.46 0.53
CA ASP A 227 -13.69 -15.28 -0.40
C ASP A 227 -13.23 -15.52 -1.85
N GLN A 228 -12.08 -14.96 -2.24
CA GLN A 228 -11.52 -15.15 -3.59
C GLN A 228 -11.28 -16.62 -3.94
N TYR A 229 -10.59 -17.33 -3.05
CA TYR A 229 -10.25 -18.73 -3.29
C TYR A 229 -11.47 -19.65 -3.16
N SER A 230 -12.32 -19.41 -2.16
CA SER A 230 -13.57 -20.16 -1.94
C SER A 230 -14.52 -19.99 -3.11
N PHE A 231 -14.76 -18.75 -3.56
CA PHE A 231 -15.65 -18.47 -4.69
C PHE A 231 -15.23 -19.24 -5.95
N LYS A 232 -13.97 -19.14 -6.33
CA LYS A 232 -13.45 -19.82 -7.52
C LYS A 232 -13.49 -21.34 -7.42
N ARG A 233 -13.33 -21.90 -6.21
CA ARG A 233 -13.34 -23.33 -5.98
C ARG A 233 -14.74 -23.92 -5.89
N MET A 234 -15.68 -23.18 -5.30
CA MET A 234 -17.03 -23.67 -5.02
C MET A 234 -17.99 -23.48 -6.21
N MET A 235 -17.84 -22.39 -6.98
CA MET A 235 -18.75 -22.11 -8.11
C MET A 235 -18.83 -23.25 -9.15
N PRO A 236 -17.74 -23.91 -9.56
CA PRO A 236 -17.83 -25.06 -10.46
C PRO A 236 -18.57 -26.27 -9.87
N LEU A 237 -18.64 -26.39 -8.54
CA LEU A 237 -19.33 -27.48 -7.85
C LEU A 237 -20.84 -27.24 -7.71
N VAL A 238 -21.26 -25.97 -7.68
CA VAL A 238 -22.67 -25.59 -7.51
C VAL A 238 -23.43 -25.64 -8.84
N GLY A 239 -22.75 -25.45 -9.97
CA GLY A 239 -23.38 -25.45 -11.29
C GLY A 239 -22.37 -25.54 -12.45
N HIS A 240 -22.90 -25.77 -13.65
CA HIS A 240 -22.09 -25.84 -14.88
C HIS A 240 -21.72 -24.43 -15.38
N PHE A 241 -20.94 -23.69 -14.58
CA PHE A 241 -20.46 -22.37 -14.98
C PHE A 241 -19.18 -22.48 -15.81
N THR A 242 -19.13 -21.73 -16.89
CA THR A 242 -17.87 -21.57 -17.65
C THR A 242 -16.90 -20.68 -16.87
N LYS A 243 -15.59 -20.84 -17.11
CA LYS A 243 -14.56 -20.00 -16.49
C LYS A 243 -14.89 -18.50 -16.63
N TYR A 244 -15.35 -18.09 -17.81
CA TYR A 244 -15.78 -16.73 -18.08
C TYR A 244 -16.92 -16.25 -17.16
N GLN A 245 -17.97 -17.08 -16.99
CA GLN A 245 -19.09 -16.72 -16.11
C GLN A 245 -18.64 -16.56 -14.66
N ILE A 246 -17.75 -17.44 -14.19
CA ILE A 246 -17.17 -17.34 -12.85
C ILE A 246 -16.37 -16.04 -12.69
N ASP A 247 -15.55 -15.67 -13.66
CA ASP A 247 -14.76 -14.45 -13.61
C ASP A 247 -15.66 -13.19 -13.65
N VAL A 248 -16.75 -13.18 -14.44
CA VAL A 248 -17.73 -12.09 -14.46
C VAL A 248 -18.46 -11.95 -13.12
N LEU A 249 -18.95 -13.06 -12.56
CA LEU A 249 -19.63 -13.05 -11.26
C LEU A 249 -18.68 -12.60 -10.14
N TYR A 250 -17.42 -13.06 -10.19
CA TYR A 250 -16.41 -12.62 -9.25
C TYR A 250 -16.09 -11.12 -9.39
N ALA A 251 -16.00 -10.60 -10.61
CA ALA A 251 -15.78 -9.16 -10.84
C ALA A 251 -16.94 -8.31 -10.31
N LEU A 252 -18.18 -8.75 -10.48
CA LEU A 252 -19.34 -8.08 -9.91
C LEU A 252 -19.29 -8.04 -8.37
N PHE A 253 -18.95 -9.14 -7.75
CA PHE A 253 -18.86 -9.28 -6.31
C PHE A 253 -17.65 -8.53 -5.74
N ALA A 254 -16.43 -8.89 -6.17
CA ALA A 254 -15.18 -8.44 -5.55
C ALA A 254 -14.71 -7.05 -6.03
N PHE A 255 -15.14 -6.58 -7.19
CA PHE A 255 -14.72 -5.30 -7.73
C PHE A 255 -15.84 -4.25 -7.65
N ASN A 256 -16.99 -4.50 -8.23
CA ASN A 256 -18.05 -3.49 -8.33
C ASN A 256 -18.73 -3.25 -6.98
N ALA A 257 -19.16 -4.31 -6.30
CA ALA A 257 -19.83 -4.17 -5.00
C ALA A 257 -18.86 -3.64 -3.93
N ASN A 258 -17.60 -4.11 -3.92
CA ASN A 258 -16.57 -3.66 -3.00
C ASN A 258 -16.34 -2.15 -3.10
N LYS A 259 -16.26 -1.58 -4.30
CA LYS A 259 -16.08 -0.14 -4.49
C LYS A 259 -17.24 0.68 -3.92
N LEU A 260 -18.47 0.18 -4.04
CA LEU A 260 -19.63 0.89 -3.52
C LEU A 260 -19.62 0.98 -1.99
N TYR A 261 -19.37 -0.11 -1.30
CA TYR A 261 -19.34 -0.06 0.18
C TYR A 261 -18.11 0.67 0.72
N MET A 262 -16.95 0.63 0.02
CA MET A 262 -15.75 1.36 0.42
C MET A 262 -15.94 2.88 0.37
N ILE A 263 -16.78 3.40 -0.52
CA ILE A 263 -17.15 4.82 -0.53
C ILE A 263 -17.86 5.19 0.77
N ILE A 264 -18.80 4.35 1.23
CA ILE A 264 -19.54 4.58 2.48
C ILE A 264 -18.60 4.54 3.69
N ILE A 265 -17.68 3.57 3.73
CA ILE A 265 -16.68 3.46 4.80
C ILE A 265 -15.74 4.68 4.78
N ALA A 266 -15.29 5.12 3.61
CA ALA A 266 -14.42 6.28 3.48
C ALA A 266 -15.10 7.57 3.98
N LEU A 267 -16.40 7.74 3.68
CA LEU A 267 -17.19 8.86 4.20
C LEU A 267 -17.36 8.78 5.73
N ALA A 268 -17.64 7.60 6.26
CA ALA A 268 -17.74 7.40 7.72
C ALA A 268 -16.42 7.72 8.43
N ASN A 269 -15.30 7.26 7.90
CA ASN A 269 -13.97 7.56 8.46
C ASN A 269 -13.56 9.04 8.32
N ALA A 270 -14.09 9.75 7.34
CA ALA A 270 -13.84 11.19 7.19
C ALA A 270 -14.66 12.06 8.17
N LEU A 271 -15.77 11.50 8.70
CA LEU A 271 -16.66 12.18 9.65
C LEU A 271 -16.30 11.86 11.12
N ALA A 272 -15.54 10.79 11.37
CA ALA A 272 -15.05 10.39 12.69
C ALA A 272 -13.73 11.07 13.05
#